data_84f63273cbd1cc19127b572da730f008
#
_entry.id   84f63273cbd1cc19127b572da730f008
#
_cell.length_a   1.000
_cell.length_b   1.000
_cell.length_c   1.000
_cell.angle_alpha   90.00
_cell.angle_beta   90.00
_cell.angle_gamma   90.00
#
_symmetry.space_group_name_H-M   'P 1'
#
loop_
_entity.id
_entity.type
_entity.pdbx_description
1 polymer ?
#
loop_
_entity_poly.entity_id
_entity_poly.type
_entity_poly.pdbx_seq_one_letter_code
_entity_poly.pdbx_strand_id
1 'polypeptide(L)'
;MPAETVDLIARRRFSPPARRTQERAGNVSGLFPSRKMSVTIPFESQIELGAISLMEYDAGVVEFYDQPAPAFKLSYQTRSGRQAAPFHTPDFFVLRTDQAGWEEWKPEDQLRKLAEKRPFRYQQRDGQWICPPGAAYAARFGLSYRVHGKNAGKLQRSHRDFLAFSSDSGRRAQTRENKGLLLAVDTIKARETWEAVV
;
A
#
# COMPACT_ATOMS: atom_id res chain seq x y z
N MET A 1 0.17 20.32 4.61
CA MET A 1 1.01 19.11 4.64
C MET A 1 2.47 19.57 4.82
N PRO A 2 3.32 18.93 5.64
CA PRO A 2 4.75 19.29 5.74
C PRO A 2 5.47 19.14 4.41
N ALA A 3 6.46 20.01 4.11
CA ALA A 3 7.21 19.95 2.86
C ALA A 3 7.91 18.60 2.64
N GLU A 4 8.47 18.01 3.71
CA GLU A 4 9.05 16.66 3.67
C GLU A 4 8.07 15.57 3.23
N THR A 5 6.79 15.72 3.57
CA THR A 5 5.74 14.77 3.15
C THR A 5 5.43 14.90 1.67
N VAL A 6 5.37 16.13 1.16
CA VAL A 6 5.17 16.41 -0.27
C VAL A 6 6.32 15.81 -1.09
N ASP A 7 7.56 16.06 -0.66
CA ASP A 7 8.76 15.50 -1.29
C ASP A 7 8.76 13.96 -1.28
N LEU A 8 8.33 13.36 -0.17
CA LEU A 8 8.26 11.91 -0.07
C LEU A 8 7.25 11.33 -1.05
N ILE A 9 6.08 11.93 -1.15
CA ILE A 9 5.04 11.52 -2.12
C ILE A 9 5.54 11.68 -3.56
N ALA A 10 6.16 12.82 -3.88
CA ALA A 10 6.72 13.07 -5.20
C ALA A 10 7.78 12.01 -5.57
N ARG A 11 8.68 11.69 -4.64
CA ARG A 11 9.68 10.63 -4.85
C ARG A 11 9.04 9.27 -5.11
N ARG A 12 7.90 8.94 -4.46
CA ARG A 12 7.21 7.66 -4.72
C ARG A 12 6.70 7.57 -6.15
N ARG A 13 6.17 8.65 -6.68
CA ARG A 13 5.66 8.70 -8.07
C ARG A 13 6.73 8.42 -9.11
N PHE A 14 7.98 8.77 -8.83
CA PHE A 14 9.09 8.69 -9.79
C PHE A 14 10.13 7.60 -9.45
N SER A 15 9.97 6.88 -8.34
CA SER A 15 10.90 5.84 -7.94
C SER A 15 10.43 4.47 -8.41
N PRO A 16 11.32 3.65 -8.98
CA PRO A 16 11.00 2.25 -9.25
C PRO A 16 10.79 1.48 -7.93
N PRO A 17 10.14 0.32 -7.97
CA PRO A 17 10.05 -0.58 -6.82
C PRO A 17 11.42 -0.89 -6.22
N ALA A 18 11.48 -1.03 -4.88
CA ALA A 18 12.74 -1.29 -4.17
C ALA A 18 13.36 -2.66 -4.51
N ARG A 19 12.55 -3.58 -4.98
CA ARG A 19 12.96 -4.93 -5.40
C ARG A 19 12.35 -5.27 -6.75
N ARG A 20 13.09 -6.04 -7.54
CA ARG A 20 12.52 -6.70 -8.72
C ARG A 20 11.82 -7.98 -8.27
N THR A 21 10.68 -8.26 -8.88
CA THR A 21 9.98 -9.54 -8.71
C THR A 21 10.92 -10.70 -8.95
N GLN A 22 11.02 -11.62 -8.00
CA GLN A 22 11.75 -12.88 -8.16
C GLN A 22 10.74 -14.02 -8.18
N GLU A 23 10.75 -14.80 -9.24
CA GLU A 23 10.00 -16.04 -9.28
C GLU A 23 10.55 -17.00 -8.21
N ARG A 24 9.73 -17.31 -7.22
CA ARG A 24 10.03 -18.33 -6.22
C ARG A 24 9.14 -19.53 -6.47
N ALA A 25 9.73 -20.69 -6.59
CA ALA A 25 8.98 -21.93 -6.73
C ALA A 25 7.93 -22.06 -5.61
N GLY A 26 6.67 -22.26 -5.98
CA GLY A 26 5.54 -22.42 -5.06
C GLY A 26 4.77 -21.12 -4.70
N ASN A 27 5.22 -19.94 -5.12
CA ASN A 27 4.44 -18.70 -4.98
C ASN A 27 3.69 -18.39 -6.29
N VAL A 28 2.48 -17.88 -6.13
CA VAL A 28 1.72 -17.32 -7.26
C VAL A 28 2.24 -15.90 -7.50
N SER A 29 2.98 -15.70 -8.57
CA SER A 29 3.43 -14.41 -9.05
C SER A 29 2.77 -14.06 -10.38
N GLY A 30 2.72 -12.78 -10.71
CA GLY A 30 2.14 -12.33 -11.98
C GLY A 30 2.17 -10.82 -12.13
N LEU A 31 1.41 -10.35 -13.13
CA LEU A 31 1.29 -8.95 -13.50
C LEU A 31 -0.17 -8.52 -13.45
N PHE A 32 -0.47 -7.43 -12.77
CA PHE A 32 -1.81 -6.86 -12.66
C PHE A 32 -1.89 -5.56 -13.47
N PRO A 33 -2.75 -5.49 -14.52
CA PRO A 33 -2.93 -4.26 -15.30
C PRO A 33 -3.83 -3.28 -14.53
N SER A 34 -3.23 -2.33 -13.81
CA SER A 34 -3.95 -1.30 -13.08
C SER A 34 -4.43 -0.22 -14.02
N ARG A 35 -5.74 0.04 -14.01
CA ARG A 35 -6.35 1.18 -14.70
C ARG A 35 -6.20 2.47 -13.90
N LYS A 36 -6.33 2.38 -12.58
CA LYS A 36 -6.16 3.50 -11.66
C LYS A 36 -4.77 4.12 -11.77
N MET A 37 -3.73 3.28 -11.83
CA MET A 37 -2.35 3.73 -11.92
C MET A 37 -1.85 3.88 -13.36
N SER A 38 -2.61 3.38 -14.36
CA SER A 38 -2.21 3.34 -15.78
C SER A 38 -0.88 2.61 -16.03
N VAL A 39 -0.55 1.64 -15.19
CA VAL A 39 0.66 0.81 -15.30
C VAL A 39 0.34 -0.64 -14.99
N THR A 40 1.25 -1.53 -15.32
CA THR A 40 1.21 -2.94 -14.91
C THR A 40 2.02 -3.12 -13.63
N ILE A 41 1.38 -3.65 -12.59
CA ILE A 41 1.94 -3.82 -11.25
C ILE A 41 2.29 -5.30 -11.05
N PRO A 42 3.54 -5.63 -10.74
CA PRO A 42 3.93 -6.99 -10.42
C PRO A 42 3.45 -7.39 -9.02
N PHE A 43 3.11 -8.67 -8.82
CA PHE A 43 2.82 -9.23 -7.51
C PHE A 43 3.53 -10.58 -7.32
N GLU A 44 3.92 -10.88 -6.08
CA GLU A 44 4.65 -12.10 -5.69
C GLU A 44 3.84 -13.04 -4.80
N SER A 45 2.57 -12.70 -4.53
CA SER A 45 1.69 -13.51 -3.68
C SER A 45 0.21 -13.24 -3.95
N GLN A 46 -0.62 -14.22 -3.59
CA GLN A 46 -2.09 -14.07 -3.61
C GLN A 46 -2.58 -12.91 -2.72
N ILE A 47 -1.87 -12.62 -1.64
CA ILE A 47 -2.22 -11.53 -0.73
C ILE A 47 -1.94 -10.19 -1.37
N GLU A 48 -0.80 -10.03 -2.05
CA GLU A 48 -0.48 -8.83 -2.81
C GLU A 48 -1.48 -8.62 -3.95
N LEU A 49 -1.81 -9.67 -4.73
CA LEU A 49 -2.85 -9.59 -5.75
C LEU A 49 -4.19 -9.13 -5.18
N GLY A 50 -4.58 -9.69 -4.03
CA GLY A 50 -5.81 -9.30 -3.35
C GLY A 50 -5.77 -7.85 -2.84
N ALA A 51 -4.64 -7.39 -2.32
CA ALA A 51 -4.43 -6.01 -1.89
C ALA A 51 -4.51 -5.03 -3.07
N ILE A 52 -3.80 -5.32 -4.17
CA ILE A 52 -3.86 -4.55 -5.41
C ILE A 52 -5.30 -4.45 -5.91
N SER A 53 -6.01 -5.57 -5.96
CA SER A 53 -7.41 -5.59 -6.40
C SER A 53 -8.31 -4.73 -5.52
N LEU A 54 -8.14 -4.78 -4.20
CA LEU A 54 -8.91 -3.93 -3.28
C LEU A 54 -8.59 -2.45 -3.49
N MET A 55 -7.32 -2.07 -3.61
CA MET A 55 -6.91 -0.69 -3.84
C MET A 55 -7.35 -0.16 -5.21
N GLU A 56 -7.31 -1.00 -6.24
CA GLU A 56 -7.77 -0.64 -7.59
C GLU A 56 -9.22 -0.15 -7.61
N TYR A 57 -10.09 -0.77 -6.79
CA TYR A 57 -11.53 -0.50 -6.80
C TYR A 57 -12.03 0.32 -5.61
N ASP A 58 -11.18 0.59 -4.64
CA ASP A 58 -11.51 1.49 -3.53
C ASP A 58 -11.49 2.95 -4.01
N ALA A 59 -12.67 3.61 -4.02
CA ALA A 59 -12.80 5.01 -4.40
C ALA A 59 -12.01 5.96 -3.47
N GLY A 60 -11.75 5.54 -2.23
CA GLY A 60 -10.92 6.28 -1.29
C GLY A 60 -9.42 6.19 -1.58
N VAL A 61 -8.98 5.29 -2.48
CA VAL A 61 -7.58 5.18 -2.91
C VAL A 61 -7.37 5.95 -4.20
N VAL A 62 -6.49 6.93 -4.16
CA VAL A 62 -6.13 7.77 -5.31
C VAL A 62 -4.95 7.16 -6.08
N GLU A 63 -3.89 6.79 -5.38
CA GLU A 63 -2.68 6.20 -5.95
C GLU A 63 -2.13 5.13 -5.00
N PHE A 64 -1.42 4.13 -5.53
CA PHE A 64 -0.71 3.13 -4.72
C PHE A 64 0.53 2.61 -5.45
N TYR A 65 1.62 2.41 -4.72
CA TYR A 65 2.93 2.05 -5.23
C TYR A 65 3.43 0.81 -4.52
N ASP A 66 3.75 -0.23 -5.27
CA ASP A 66 4.30 -1.47 -4.75
C ASP A 66 5.74 -1.29 -4.26
N GLN A 67 6.09 -2.01 -3.21
CA GLN A 67 7.44 -2.10 -2.64
C GLN A 67 8.20 -0.75 -2.64
N PRO A 68 7.68 0.28 -1.95
CA PRO A 68 8.19 1.64 -2.05
C PRO A 68 9.64 1.76 -1.58
N ALA A 69 10.53 2.24 -2.46
CA ALA A 69 11.92 2.54 -2.14
C ALA A 69 12.08 3.93 -1.49
N PRO A 70 13.14 4.19 -0.67
CA PRO A 70 14.06 3.21 -0.12
C PRO A 70 13.45 2.41 1.03
N ALA A 71 14.03 1.26 1.32
CA ALA A 71 13.78 0.56 2.57
C ALA A 71 14.20 1.43 3.76
N PHE A 72 13.49 1.35 4.86
CA PHE A 72 13.79 2.12 6.06
C PHE A 72 13.95 1.22 7.30
N LYS A 73 14.62 1.73 8.32
CA LYS A 73 14.85 0.99 9.55
C LYS A 73 13.63 1.07 10.46
N LEU A 74 13.15 -0.09 10.91
CA LEU A 74 12.16 -0.20 11.98
C LEU A 74 12.86 -0.43 13.31
N SER A 75 12.95 0.61 14.14
CA SER A 75 13.59 0.53 15.44
C SER A 75 12.60 0.10 16.53
N TYR A 76 12.91 -0.99 17.22
CA TYR A 76 12.11 -1.51 18.34
C TYR A 76 12.97 -2.33 19.30
N GLN A 77 12.48 -2.52 20.53
CA GLN A 77 13.09 -3.45 21.48
C GLN A 77 12.68 -4.91 21.18
N THR A 78 13.63 -5.81 21.31
CA THR A 78 13.33 -7.26 21.27
C THR A 78 12.83 -7.73 22.64
N ARG A 79 12.32 -8.95 22.70
CA ARG A 79 11.90 -9.57 23.98
C ARG A 79 13.03 -9.66 25.01
N SER A 80 14.27 -9.72 24.56
CA SER A 80 15.46 -9.73 25.43
C SER A 80 15.96 -8.33 25.82
N GLY A 81 15.20 -7.28 25.54
CA GLY A 81 15.57 -5.89 25.82
C GLY A 81 16.59 -5.27 24.83
N ARG A 82 17.09 -6.05 23.86
CA ARG A 82 18.02 -5.52 22.85
C ARG A 82 17.31 -4.62 21.86
N GLN A 83 17.99 -3.55 21.43
CA GLN A 83 17.53 -2.73 20.30
C GLN A 83 17.72 -3.48 18.98
N ALA A 84 16.70 -3.51 18.16
CA ALA A 84 16.73 -4.01 16.80
C ALA A 84 16.28 -2.91 15.85
N ALA A 85 16.96 -2.80 14.69
CA ALA A 85 16.63 -1.82 13.66
C ALA A 85 16.81 -2.45 12.26
N PRO A 86 16.06 -3.53 11.94
CA PRO A 86 16.17 -4.13 10.62
C PRO A 86 15.67 -3.19 9.54
N PHE A 87 16.25 -3.29 8.35
CA PHE A 87 15.68 -2.70 7.16
C PHE A 87 14.36 -3.38 6.81
N HIS A 88 13.42 -2.59 6.38
CA HIS A 88 12.09 -3.02 6.03
C HIS A 88 11.56 -2.26 4.82
N THR A 89 10.98 -2.99 3.88
CA THR A 89 10.20 -2.43 2.78
C THR A 89 8.76 -2.85 3.01
N PRO A 90 7.83 -1.92 3.25
CA PRO A 90 6.40 -2.22 3.27
C PRO A 90 5.93 -2.73 1.91
N ASP A 91 4.78 -3.38 1.88
CA ASP A 91 4.27 -3.93 0.63
C ASP A 91 3.79 -2.82 -0.31
N PHE A 92 3.18 -1.75 0.25
CA PHE A 92 2.67 -0.62 -0.55
C PHE A 92 2.88 0.73 0.15
N PHE A 93 2.96 1.79 -0.66
CA PHE A 93 2.71 3.17 -0.26
C PHE A 93 1.41 3.62 -0.93
N VAL A 94 0.45 4.12 -0.14
CA VAL A 94 -0.92 4.38 -0.60
C VAL A 94 -1.30 5.83 -0.32
N LEU A 95 -1.78 6.52 -1.35
CA LEU A 95 -2.43 7.82 -1.24
C LEU A 95 -3.93 7.60 -1.23
N ARG A 96 -4.59 8.09 -0.18
CA ARG A 96 -6.03 8.08 -0.03
C ARG A 96 -6.56 9.51 -0.02
N THR A 97 -7.86 9.67 -0.18
CA THR A 97 -8.52 10.98 -0.14
C THR A 97 -8.37 11.70 1.21
N ASP A 98 -8.18 10.97 2.29
CA ASP A 98 -8.10 11.48 3.67
C ASP A 98 -6.68 11.44 4.25
N GLN A 99 -5.82 10.56 3.76
CA GLN A 99 -4.47 10.37 4.29
C GLN A 99 -3.55 9.66 3.30
N ALA A 100 -2.25 9.68 3.58
CA ALA A 100 -1.26 8.87 2.87
C ALA A 100 -0.42 8.07 3.86
N GLY A 101 0.20 6.97 3.38
CA GLY A 101 1.08 6.17 4.24
C GLY A 101 1.45 4.81 3.67
N TRP A 102 2.14 4.05 4.50
CA TRP A 102 2.56 2.70 4.16
C TRP A 102 1.54 1.66 4.60
N GLU A 103 1.39 0.62 3.79
CA GLU A 103 0.53 -0.52 4.09
C GLU A 103 1.31 -1.83 3.96
N GLU A 104 1.11 -2.71 4.93
CA GLU A 104 1.70 -4.05 5.00
C GLU A 104 0.56 -5.08 5.04
N TRP A 105 0.63 -6.08 4.17
CA TRP A 105 -0.40 -7.10 4.00
C TRP A 105 0.15 -8.49 4.29
N LYS A 106 -0.41 -9.17 5.28
CA LYS A 106 0.06 -10.50 5.67
C LYS A 106 -1.10 -11.46 5.95
N PRO A 107 -0.85 -12.77 5.80
CA PRO A 107 -1.78 -13.78 6.29
C PRO A 107 -2.05 -13.58 7.78
N GLU A 108 -3.30 -13.75 8.20
CA GLU A 108 -3.72 -13.60 9.59
C GLU A 108 -2.95 -14.54 10.53
N ASP A 109 -2.76 -15.79 10.13
CA ASP A 109 -1.98 -16.79 10.88
C ASP A 109 -0.51 -16.42 11.00
N GLN A 110 0.05 -15.79 9.97
CA GLN A 110 1.43 -15.27 10.01
C GLN A 110 1.56 -14.10 10.99
N LEU A 111 0.60 -13.18 11.01
CA LEU A 111 0.60 -12.05 11.95
C LEU A 111 0.52 -12.52 13.40
N ARG A 112 -0.30 -13.52 13.69
CA ARG A 112 -0.37 -14.14 15.03
C ARG A 112 0.99 -14.70 15.45
N LYS A 113 1.63 -15.49 14.60
CA LYS A 113 2.98 -16.04 14.85
C LYS A 113 4.03 -14.93 15.00
N LEU A 114 3.93 -13.86 14.21
CA LEU A 114 4.84 -12.72 14.31
C LEU A 114 4.63 -11.92 15.60
N ALA A 115 3.39 -11.74 16.06
CA ALA A 115 3.09 -11.07 17.32
C ALA A 115 3.64 -11.85 18.52
N GLU A 116 3.57 -13.19 18.50
CA GLU A 116 4.18 -14.03 19.53
C GLU A 116 5.71 -13.91 19.54
N LYS A 117 6.35 -13.96 18.36
CA LYS A 117 7.81 -13.92 18.23
C LYS A 117 8.40 -12.51 18.38
N ARG A 118 7.65 -11.48 17.98
CA ARG A 118 8.09 -10.08 17.91
C ARG A 118 7.00 -9.15 18.45
N PRO A 119 6.61 -9.23 19.73
CA PRO A 119 5.47 -8.52 20.32
C PRO A 119 5.63 -6.98 20.29
N PHE A 120 6.86 -6.48 20.19
CA PHE A 120 7.13 -5.04 20.06
C PHE A 120 7.09 -4.53 18.60
N ARG A 121 7.02 -5.46 17.66
CA ARG A 121 6.89 -5.10 16.23
C ARG A 121 5.46 -5.27 15.72
N TYR A 122 4.76 -6.32 16.12
CA TYR A 122 3.38 -6.58 15.71
C TYR A 122 2.50 -6.80 16.94
N GLN A 123 1.37 -6.11 16.97
CA GLN A 123 0.40 -6.18 18.05
C GLN A 123 -1.01 -6.18 17.47
N GLN A 124 -1.96 -6.73 18.22
CA GLN A 124 -3.37 -6.58 17.93
C GLN A 124 -4.00 -5.71 19.02
N ARG A 125 -4.67 -4.63 18.62
CA ARG A 125 -5.43 -3.75 19.51
C ARG A 125 -6.81 -3.52 18.89
N ASP A 126 -7.84 -3.69 19.68
CA ASP A 126 -9.25 -3.51 19.26
C ASP A 126 -9.58 -4.25 17.96
N GLY A 127 -9.06 -5.49 17.82
CA GLY A 127 -9.24 -6.31 16.63
C GLY A 127 -8.41 -5.91 15.41
N GLN A 128 -7.62 -4.83 15.49
CA GLN A 128 -6.78 -4.33 14.40
C GLN A 128 -5.31 -4.67 14.62
N TRP A 129 -4.63 -5.05 13.55
CA TRP A 129 -3.19 -5.24 13.57
C TRP A 129 -2.45 -3.90 13.47
N ILE A 130 -1.44 -3.74 14.31
CA ILE A 130 -0.59 -2.55 14.33
C ILE A 130 0.89 -2.95 14.31
N CYS A 131 1.71 -2.06 13.74
CA CYS A 131 3.16 -2.13 13.79
C CYS A 131 3.68 -0.85 14.48
N PRO A 132 3.85 -0.84 15.83
CA PRO A 132 4.25 0.37 16.55
C PRO A 132 5.50 1.05 15.98
N PRO A 133 6.61 0.34 15.64
CA PRO A 133 7.76 0.98 15.02
C PRO A 133 7.49 1.53 13.61
N GLY A 134 6.58 0.92 12.86
CA GLY A 134 6.12 1.46 11.56
C GLY A 134 5.32 2.73 11.74
N ALA A 135 4.38 2.73 12.69
CA ALA A 135 3.58 3.91 13.03
C ALA A 135 4.46 5.07 13.53
N ALA A 136 5.44 4.78 14.39
CA ALA A 136 6.39 5.79 14.87
C ALA A 136 7.25 6.37 13.73
N TYR A 137 7.67 5.53 12.77
CA TYR A 137 8.39 6.01 11.59
C TYR A 137 7.50 6.91 10.71
N ALA A 138 6.28 6.49 10.42
CA ALA A 138 5.34 7.23 9.57
C ALA A 138 4.92 8.57 10.19
N ALA A 139 4.71 8.61 11.49
CA ALA A 139 4.34 9.82 12.22
C ALA A 139 5.35 10.97 12.07
N ARG A 140 6.63 10.67 11.84
CA ARG A 140 7.68 11.70 11.59
C ARG A 140 7.39 12.54 10.34
N PHE A 141 6.63 11.99 9.41
CA PHE A 141 6.24 12.63 8.15
C PHE A 141 4.76 13.04 8.12
N GLY A 142 4.04 12.92 9.25
CA GLY A 142 2.59 13.11 9.27
C GLY A 142 1.82 12.06 8.44
N LEU A 143 2.40 10.87 8.25
CA LEU A 143 1.85 9.78 7.47
C LEU A 143 1.36 8.64 8.36
N SER A 144 0.60 7.71 7.80
CA SER A 144 0.10 6.53 8.48
C SER A 144 0.92 5.27 8.16
N TYR A 145 0.83 4.28 9.03
CA TYR A 145 1.32 2.93 8.79
C TYR A 145 0.25 1.92 9.19
N ARG A 146 -0.26 1.16 8.23
CA ARG A 146 -1.33 0.20 8.43
C ARG A 146 -0.84 -1.23 8.22
N VAL A 147 -1.35 -2.15 9.03
CA VAL A 147 -1.10 -3.59 8.87
C VAL A 147 -2.43 -4.29 8.64
N HIS A 148 -2.54 -4.98 7.53
CA HIS A 148 -3.74 -5.70 7.14
C HIS A 148 -3.54 -7.20 7.33
N GLY A 149 -4.30 -7.79 8.26
CA GLY A 149 -4.43 -9.23 8.40
C GLY A 149 -5.56 -9.75 7.49
N LYS A 150 -5.26 -10.62 6.55
CA LYS A 150 -6.27 -11.21 5.68
C LYS A 150 -6.07 -12.71 5.48
N ASN A 151 -7.19 -13.44 5.40
CA ASN A 151 -7.17 -14.80 4.93
C ASN A 151 -7.14 -14.80 3.40
N ALA A 152 -6.12 -15.41 2.81
CA ALA A 152 -5.92 -15.47 1.36
C ALA A 152 -7.20 -15.96 0.61
N GLY A 153 -7.94 -16.91 1.18
CA GLY A 153 -9.19 -17.40 0.60
C GLY A 153 -10.35 -16.38 0.57
N LYS A 154 -10.39 -15.43 1.51
CA LYS A 154 -11.40 -14.35 1.49
C LYS A 154 -11.05 -13.28 0.45
N LEU A 155 -9.79 -12.97 0.26
CA LEU A 155 -9.33 -12.05 -0.78
C LEU A 155 -9.58 -12.61 -2.18
N GLN A 156 -9.38 -13.91 -2.36
CA GLN A 156 -9.61 -14.59 -3.64
C GLN A 156 -11.09 -14.65 -4.03
N ARG A 157 -12.01 -14.80 -3.06
CA ARG A 157 -13.46 -14.68 -3.31
C ARG A 157 -13.85 -13.25 -3.70
N SER A 158 -13.39 -12.25 -2.96
CA SER A 158 -13.63 -10.83 -3.31
C SER A 158 -13.15 -10.50 -4.71
N HIS A 159 -12.00 -11.03 -5.13
CA HIS A 159 -11.48 -10.85 -6.48
C HIS A 159 -12.34 -11.54 -7.54
N ARG A 160 -12.80 -12.79 -7.29
CA ARG A 160 -13.69 -13.52 -8.19
C ARG A 160 -15.08 -12.89 -8.30
N ASP A 161 -15.67 -12.52 -7.17
CA ASP A 161 -16.98 -11.87 -7.11
C ASP A 161 -16.92 -10.52 -7.81
N PHE A 162 -15.80 -9.84 -7.69
CA PHE A 162 -15.53 -8.58 -8.37
C PHE A 162 -15.36 -8.76 -9.90
N LEU A 163 -14.58 -9.73 -10.37
CA LEU A 163 -14.47 -10.03 -11.80
C LEU A 163 -15.81 -10.40 -12.42
N ALA A 164 -16.65 -11.12 -11.69
CA ALA A 164 -18.02 -11.43 -12.09
C ALA A 164 -18.90 -10.17 -12.19
N PHE A 165 -18.80 -9.26 -11.21
CA PHE A 165 -19.53 -7.99 -11.21
C PHE A 165 -19.05 -7.01 -12.31
N SER A 166 -17.73 -6.93 -12.55
CA SER A 166 -17.17 -6.03 -13.57
C SER A 166 -17.47 -6.46 -15.00
N SER A 167 -17.77 -7.74 -15.21
CA SER A 167 -18.17 -8.25 -16.53
C SER A 167 -19.61 -7.87 -16.91
N ASP A 168 -20.47 -7.59 -15.93
CA ASP A 168 -21.91 -7.43 -16.18
C ASP A 168 -22.44 -5.98 -16.10
N SER A 169 -21.92 -5.09 -15.29
CA SER A 169 -22.57 -3.79 -15.07
C SER A 169 -21.68 -2.55 -14.89
N GLY A 170 -20.38 -2.70 -14.78
CA GLY A 170 -19.50 -1.63 -14.28
C GLY A 170 -18.83 -0.73 -15.31
N ARG A 171 -18.86 -1.06 -16.61
CA ARG A 171 -18.03 -0.35 -17.62
C ARG A 171 -18.44 1.10 -17.93
N ARG A 172 -19.65 1.52 -17.66
CA ARG A 172 -20.14 2.85 -18.07
C ARG A 172 -20.15 3.92 -16.97
N ALA A 173 -20.37 3.55 -15.72
CA ALA A 173 -20.47 4.49 -14.59
C ALA A 173 -19.07 4.90 -14.07
N GLN A 174 -18.21 3.93 -13.83
CA GLN A 174 -16.88 4.15 -13.24
C GLN A 174 -15.94 4.99 -14.13
N THR A 175 -16.11 4.90 -15.47
CA THR A 175 -15.29 5.67 -16.44
C THR A 175 -15.58 7.17 -16.40
N ARG A 176 -16.78 7.59 -16.02
CA ARG A 176 -17.15 9.00 -15.92
C ARG A 176 -16.65 9.65 -14.62
N GLU A 177 -16.76 8.97 -13.51
CA GLU A 177 -16.29 9.48 -12.21
C GLU A 177 -14.77 9.54 -12.13
N ASN A 178 -14.07 8.50 -12.61
CA ASN A 178 -12.60 8.50 -12.63
C ASN A 178 -12.02 9.55 -13.60
N LYS A 179 -12.68 9.87 -14.69
CA LYS A 179 -12.27 11.00 -15.56
C LYS A 179 -12.41 12.34 -14.85
N GLY A 180 -13.44 12.54 -14.04
CA GLY A 180 -13.61 13.75 -13.25
C GLY A 180 -12.53 13.92 -12.18
N LEU A 181 -12.15 12.84 -11.50
CA LEU A 181 -11.08 12.84 -10.49
C LEU A 181 -9.68 13.01 -11.11
N LEU A 182 -9.39 12.39 -12.26
CA LEU A 182 -8.14 12.59 -13.00
C LEU A 182 -7.99 14.04 -13.46
N LEU A 183 -9.05 14.65 -13.98
CA LEU A 183 -9.06 16.07 -14.34
C LEU A 183 -8.85 16.99 -13.13
N ALA A 184 -9.40 16.66 -11.97
CA ALA A 184 -9.18 17.42 -10.74
C ALA A 184 -7.72 17.31 -10.26
N VAL A 185 -7.11 16.13 -10.32
CA VAL A 185 -5.69 15.92 -9.96
C VAL A 185 -4.76 16.62 -10.94
N ASP A 186 -5.05 16.58 -12.24
CA ASP A 186 -4.26 17.27 -13.26
C ASP A 186 -4.42 18.80 -13.16
N THR A 187 -5.58 19.30 -12.74
CA THR A 187 -5.81 20.73 -12.46
C THR A 187 -5.02 21.19 -11.24
N ILE A 188 -4.90 20.35 -10.20
CA ILE A 188 -4.07 20.64 -9.03
C ILE A 188 -2.58 20.61 -9.42
N LYS A 189 -2.15 19.64 -10.25
CA LYS A 189 -0.78 19.58 -10.78
C LYS A 189 -0.42 20.82 -11.63
N ALA A 190 -1.33 21.27 -12.47
CA ALA A 190 -1.14 22.45 -13.32
C ALA A 190 -1.06 23.75 -12.49
N ARG A 191 -1.78 23.86 -11.39
CA ARG A 191 -1.71 25.01 -10.48
C ARG A 191 -0.39 25.06 -9.71
N GLU A 192 0.07 23.94 -9.16
CA GLU A 192 1.32 23.87 -8.40
C GLU A 192 2.56 24.12 -9.27
N THR A 193 2.54 23.73 -10.57
CA THR A 193 3.62 24.07 -11.52
C THR A 193 3.59 25.53 -11.96
N TRP A 194 2.42 26.20 -11.94
CA TRP A 194 2.30 27.60 -12.33
C TRP A 194 2.75 28.55 -11.21
N GLU A 195 2.52 28.19 -9.94
CA GLU A 195 2.97 28.97 -8.79
C GLU A 195 4.48 28.81 -8.48
N ALA A 196 5.14 27.80 -9.05
CA ALA A 196 6.59 27.58 -8.89
C ALA A 196 7.44 28.30 -9.97
N VAL A 197 6.83 29.00 -10.91
CA VAL A 197 7.51 29.68 -12.06
C VAL A 197 7.34 31.21 -11.98
N VAL A 198 6.61 31.73 -11.01
CA VAL A 198 6.49 33.16 -10.70
C VAL A 198 7.13 33.45 -9.34
#